data_bf7ae186ddb7790a13f1945053bfaceb
#
_entry.id   bf7ae186ddb7790a13f1945053bfaceb
#
_cell.length_a   1.000
_cell.length_b   1.000
_cell.length_c   1.000
_cell.angle_alpha   90.00
_cell.angle_beta   90.00
_cell.angle_gamma   90.00
#
_symmetry.space_group_name_H-M   'P 1'
#
loop_
_entity.id
_entity.type
_entity.pdbx_description
1 polymer ?
#
loop_
_entity_poly.entity_id
_entity_poly.type
_entity_poly.pdbx_seq_one_letter_code
_entity_poly.pdbx_strand_id
1 'polypeptide(L)'
;MASQFYSLKALKARVENLIEQQGEDAPCAGWIYTSEDVVKYDDDGDEVQQPKEVCEDVLVNLQDYDFIYQAIVDAIDTELREVI
;
A
#
# COMPACT_ATOMS: atom_id res chain seq x y z
N MET A 1 -8.26 -8.99 -8.26
CA MET A 1 -7.63 -7.82 -8.90
C MET A 1 -7.05 -6.89 -7.84
N ALA A 2 -5.85 -6.38 -8.08
CA ALA A 2 -5.24 -5.44 -7.16
C ALA A 2 -5.98 -4.10 -7.15
N SER A 3 -6.18 -3.55 -5.96
CA SER A 3 -6.73 -2.22 -5.80
C SER A 3 -5.57 -1.24 -5.69
N GLN A 4 -5.54 -0.26 -6.57
CA GLN A 4 -4.49 0.75 -6.61
C GLN A 4 -5.05 2.10 -6.20
N PHE A 5 -4.35 2.79 -5.31
CA PHE A 5 -4.80 4.07 -4.78
C PHE A 5 -3.72 5.11 -5.01
N TYR A 6 -3.97 6.02 -5.94
CA TYR A 6 -3.00 7.04 -6.30
C TYR A 6 -3.11 8.31 -5.47
N SER A 7 -4.05 8.35 -4.51
CA SER A 7 -4.19 9.46 -3.57
C SER A 7 -4.83 8.99 -2.28
N LEU A 8 -4.61 9.73 -1.21
CA LEU A 8 -5.25 9.44 0.07
C LEU A 8 -6.77 9.60 -0.02
N LYS A 9 -7.24 10.53 -0.87
CA LYS A 9 -8.66 10.72 -1.10
C LYS A 9 -9.30 9.47 -1.72
N ALA A 10 -8.64 8.88 -2.70
CA ALA A 10 -9.12 7.66 -3.35
C ALA A 10 -9.14 6.49 -2.36
N LEU A 11 -8.11 6.39 -1.52
CA LEU A 11 -8.06 5.36 -0.49
C LEU A 11 -9.20 5.53 0.51
N LYS A 12 -9.45 6.76 0.95
CA LYS A 12 -10.54 7.05 1.88
C LYS A 12 -11.89 6.61 1.30
N ALA A 13 -12.15 6.95 0.04
CA ALA A 13 -13.40 6.57 -0.62
C ALA A 13 -13.56 5.05 -0.66
N ARG A 14 -12.49 4.32 -0.94
CA ARG A 14 -12.54 2.85 -0.95
C ARG A 14 -12.84 2.29 0.43
N VAL A 15 -12.22 2.85 1.47
CA VAL A 15 -12.46 2.43 2.85
C VAL A 15 -13.93 2.67 3.23
N GLU A 16 -14.48 3.82 2.88
CA GLU A 16 -15.88 4.14 3.15
C GLU A 16 -16.82 3.14 2.48
N ASN A 17 -16.56 2.76 1.23
CA ASN A 17 -17.34 1.76 0.52
C ASN A 17 -17.27 0.39 1.21
N LEU A 18 -16.10 0.00 1.67
CA LEU A 18 -15.93 -1.27 2.37
C LEU A 18 -16.69 -1.29 3.70
N ILE A 19 -16.70 -0.17 4.40
CA ILE A 19 -17.46 -0.05 5.65
C ILE A 19 -18.95 -0.22 5.39
N GLU A 20 -19.47 0.39 4.31
CA GLU A 20 -20.87 0.24 3.95
C GLU A 20 -21.24 -1.21 3.61
N GLN A 21 -20.34 -1.93 2.95
CA GLN A 21 -20.58 -3.31 2.52
C GLN A 21 -20.37 -4.33 3.62
N GLN A 22 -19.37 -4.10 4.48
CA GLN A 22 -18.92 -5.11 5.43
C GLN A 22 -19.08 -4.70 6.90
N GLY A 23 -19.28 -3.41 7.18
CA GLY A 23 -19.35 -2.89 8.53
C GLY A 23 -18.03 -2.31 9.00
N GLU A 24 -18.10 -1.34 9.91
CA GLU A 24 -16.89 -0.65 10.38
C GLU A 24 -15.97 -1.52 11.23
N ASP A 25 -16.50 -2.59 11.82
CA ASP A 25 -15.72 -3.51 12.63
C ASP A 25 -15.22 -4.72 11.83
N ALA A 26 -15.44 -4.75 10.53
CA ALA A 26 -14.97 -5.85 9.69
C ALA A 26 -13.44 -5.93 9.72
N PRO A 27 -12.87 -7.13 9.88
CA PRO A 27 -11.42 -7.26 9.91
C PRO A 27 -10.79 -6.98 8.55
N CYS A 28 -9.59 -6.47 8.57
CA CYS A 28 -8.84 -6.21 7.35
C CYS A 28 -7.35 -6.28 7.63
N ALA A 29 -6.57 -6.26 6.57
CA ALA A 29 -5.13 -6.12 6.64
C ALA A 29 -4.70 -5.10 5.58
N GLY A 30 -3.70 -4.28 5.88
CA GLY A 30 -3.30 -3.27 4.91
C GLY A 30 -1.99 -2.60 5.28
N TRP A 31 -1.35 -2.07 4.27
CA TRP A 31 -0.11 -1.31 4.39
C TRP A 31 -0.29 -0.03 3.59
N ILE A 32 0.07 1.11 4.18
CA ILE A 32 -0.10 2.41 3.53
C ILE A 32 1.27 3.08 3.46
N TYR A 33 1.66 3.47 2.25
CA TYR A 33 2.91 4.15 1.99
C TYR A 33 2.63 5.53 1.42
N THR A 34 3.29 6.54 1.96
CA THR A 34 3.12 7.93 1.56
C THR A 34 4.48 8.56 1.28
N SER A 35 4.48 9.85 1.00
CA SER A 35 5.72 10.59 0.77
C SER A 35 6.73 10.47 1.90
N GLU A 36 6.26 10.24 3.13
CA GLU A 36 7.15 10.03 4.27
C GLU A 36 8.02 8.79 4.13
N ASP A 37 7.57 7.83 3.34
CA ASP A 37 8.27 6.56 3.14
C ASP A 37 9.25 6.60 1.98
N VAL A 38 9.23 7.67 1.19
CA VAL A 38 10.12 7.82 0.04
C VAL A 38 11.35 8.61 0.48
N VAL A 39 12.30 7.90 1.06
CA VAL A 39 13.51 8.51 1.60
C VAL A 39 14.75 7.83 1.00
N LYS A 40 15.82 8.60 0.93
CA LYS A 40 17.13 8.11 0.53
C LYS A 40 18.03 8.20 1.76
N TYR A 41 18.93 7.26 1.92
CA TYR A 41 19.89 7.28 3.03
C TYR A 41 21.22 7.86 2.55
N ASP A 42 21.74 8.84 3.29
CA ASP A 42 23.04 9.42 2.98
C ASP A 42 24.19 8.52 3.51
N ASP A 43 25.42 8.97 3.33
CA ASP A 43 26.61 8.19 3.74
C ASP A 43 26.66 7.96 5.24
N ASP A 44 26.02 8.82 6.03
CA ASP A 44 25.96 8.69 7.49
C ASP A 44 24.79 7.84 7.96
N GLY A 45 23.95 7.38 7.04
CA GLY A 45 22.78 6.58 7.36
C GLY A 45 21.55 7.38 7.74
N ASP A 46 21.59 8.71 7.58
CA ASP A 46 20.45 9.56 7.88
C ASP A 46 19.47 9.61 6.72
N GLU A 47 18.19 9.71 7.05
CA GLU A 47 17.12 9.79 6.05
C GLU A 47 17.11 11.17 5.39
N VAL A 48 17.04 11.18 4.07
CA VAL A 48 16.94 12.39 3.26
C VAL A 48 15.60 12.37 2.53
N GLN A 49 14.72 13.30 2.87
CA GLN A 49 13.44 13.45 2.20
C GLN A 49 13.61 13.87 0.75
N GLN A 50 12.80 13.31 -0.11
CA GLN A 50 12.87 13.59 -1.55
C GLN A 50 11.88 14.69 -1.93
N PRO A 51 12.14 15.40 -3.06
CA PRO A 51 11.19 16.39 -3.57
C PRO A 51 9.83 15.77 -3.87
N LYS A 52 8.78 16.58 -3.86
CA LYS A 52 7.41 16.13 -4.07
C LYS A 52 7.25 15.37 -5.38
N GLU A 53 7.84 15.86 -6.47
CA GLU A 53 7.73 15.23 -7.79
C GLU A 53 8.34 13.82 -7.80
N VAL A 54 9.45 13.65 -7.10
CA VAL A 54 10.09 12.34 -6.97
C VAL A 54 9.21 11.39 -6.18
N CYS A 55 8.63 11.86 -5.08
CA CYS A 55 7.73 11.05 -4.25
C CYS A 55 6.51 10.59 -5.05
N GLU A 56 5.91 11.49 -5.83
CA GLU A 56 4.76 11.16 -6.65
C GLU A 56 5.09 10.07 -7.67
N ASP A 57 6.22 10.23 -8.38
CA ASP A 57 6.63 9.26 -9.39
C ASP A 57 6.92 7.89 -8.78
N VAL A 58 7.62 7.86 -7.66
CA VAL A 58 7.96 6.60 -6.98
C VAL A 58 6.70 5.88 -6.51
N LEU A 59 5.78 6.59 -5.88
CA LEU A 59 4.56 5.99 -5.34
C LEU A 59 3.64 5.48 -6.44
N VAL A 60 3.51 6.21 -7.54
CA VAL A 60 2.70 5.77 -8.68
C VAL A 60 3.33 4.53 -9.33
N ASN A 61 4.63 4.59 -9.59
CA ASN A 61 5.33 3.47 -10.24
C ASN A 61 5.36 2.22 -9.36
N LEU A 62 5.43 2.39 -8.04
CA LEU A 62 5.43 1.27 -7.11
C LEU A 62 4.16 0.43 -7.23
N GLN A 63 3.03 1.06 -7.48
CA GLN A 63 1.75 0.37 -7.58
C GLN A 63 1.60 -0.46 -8.86
N ASP A 64 2.48 -0.23 -9.84
CA ASP A 64 2.46 -0.97 -11.10
C ASP A 64 3.31 -2.25 -11.05
N TYR A 65 3.94 -2.54 -9.90
CA TYR A 65 4.78 -3.73 -9.76
C TYR A 65 3.92 -4.98 -9.49
N ASP A 66 3.78 -5.81 -10.50
CA ASP A 66 2.97 -7.04 -10.42
C ASP A 66 3.47 -7.99 -9.33
N PHE A 67 4.78 -8.06 -9.10
CA PHE A 67 5.31 -9.01 -8.12
C PHE A 67 4.88 -8.69 -6.69
N ILE A 68 4.62 -7.41 -6.38
CA ILE A 68 4.12 -7.03 -5.05
C ILE A 68 2.71 -7.58 -4.85
N TYR A 69 1.86 -7.38 -5.84
CA TYR A 69 0.50 -7.90 -5.82
C TYR A 69 0.50 -9.43 -5.71
N GLN A 70 1.34 -10.07 -6.51
CA GLN A 70 1.44 -11.53 -6.51
C GLN A 70 1.93 -12.07 -5.16
N ALA A 71 2.87 -11.37 -4.54
CA ALA A 71 3.37 -11.75 -3.22
C ALA A 71 2.27 -11.72 -2.17
N ILE A 72 1.41 -10.69 -2.22
CA ILE A 72 0.28 -10.57 -1.28
C ILE A 72 -0.74 -11.69 -1.51
N VAL A 73 -1.07 -11.97 -2.77
CA VAL A 73 -2.00 -13.05 -3.12
C VAL A 73 -1.46 -14.40 -2.64
N ASP A 74 -0.18 -14.65 -2.86
CA ASP A 74 0.46 -15.89 -2.42
C ASP A 74 0.48 -16.01 -0.89
N ALA A 75 0.70 -14.89 -0.19
CA ALA A 75 0.67 -14.88 1.28
C ALA A 75 -0.73 -15.19 1.82
N ILE A 76 -1.76 -14.63 1.21
CA ILE A 76 -3.16 -14.92 1.58
C ILE A 76 -3.45 -16.41 1.40
N ASP A 77 -3.04 -16.98 0.27
CA ASP A 77 -3.25 -18.39 -0.03
C ASP A 77 -2.54 -19.29 0.98
N THR A 78 -1.30 -18.93 1.31
CA THR A 78 -0.50 -19.69 2.28
C THR A 78 -1.15 -19.68 3.66
N GLU A 79 -1.58 -18.52 4.13
CA GLU A 79 -2.25 -18.41 5.43
C GLU A 79 -3.59 -19.14 5.44
N LEU A 80 -4.33 -19.07 4.35
CA LEU A 80 -5.60 -19.76 4.23
C LEU A 80 -5.42 -21.27 4.41
N ARG A 81 -4.38 -21.84 3.80
CA ARG A 81 -4.08 -23.28 3.91
C ARG A 81 -3.71 -23.68 5.34
N GLU A 82 -3.07 -22.79 6.09
CA GLU A 82 -2.68 -23.07 7.46
C GLU A 82 -3.86 -23.00 8.42
N VAL A 83 -4.85 -22.16 8.13
CA VAL A 83 -6.00 -21.95 9.01
C VAL A 83 -7.09 -23.00 8.79
N ILE A 84 -7.26 -23.46 7.56
CA ILE A 84 -8.25 -24.50 7.23
C ILE A 84 -7.56 -25.84 7.02
#